data_3d72c0d62d99159aad7394c54ae5c371
#
_entry.id   3d72c0d62d99159aad7394c54ae5c371
#
_cell.length_a   1.000
_cell.length_b   1.000
_cell.length_c   1.000
_cell.angle_alpha   90.00
_cell.angle_beta   90.00
_cell.angle_gamma   90.00
#
_symmetry.space_group_name_H-M   'P 1'
#
loop_
_entity.id
_entity.type
_entity.pdbx_description
1 polymer ?
#
loop_
_entity_poly.entity_id
_entity_poly.type
_entity_poly.pdbx_seq_one_letter_code
_entity_poly.pdbx_strand_id
1 'polypeptide(L)'
;DGTVLAGEARMPNGGTRDVNLKLADGTKKEVESEDIAYLTAWNPKMPDSKFAMVYKDKKWMTPKAVGEHVAIFAYAADFFVGKDGTMTVSGTSISYIAFRPGEEEGTVVCSSDSSKKRARKSLMEYFADDPDLCTALDDGEIGPFDFERICEAYDPAK
;
A
#
# COMPACT_ATOMS: atom_id res chain seq x y z
N ASP A 1 -8.25 5.02 19.44
CA ASP A 1 -9.05 4.49 20.54
C ASP A 1 -9.46 3.01 20.33
N GLY A 2 -9.19 2.43 19.17
CA GLY A 2 -9.49 1.03 18.84
C GLY A 2 -10.97 0.74 18.52
N THR A 3 -11.78 1.76 18.30
CA THR A 3 -13.19 1.59 17.89
C THR A 3 -13.27 0.95 16.52
N VAL A 4 -14.05 -0.13 16.38
CA VAL A 4 -14.33 -0.79 15.11
C VAL A 4 -15.71 -0.37 14.63
N LEU A 5 -15.79 0.17 13.41
CA LEU A 5 -17.04 0.50 12.73
C LEU A 5 -17.25 -0.45 11.55
N ALA A 6 -18.47 -0.96 11.40
CA ALA A 6 -18.84 -1.80 10.28
C ALA A 6 -20.09 -1.26 9.58
N GLY A 7 -20.09 -1.28 8.26
CA GLY A 7 -21.20 -0.78 7.48
C GLY A 7 -20.93 -0.77 5.99
N GLU A 8 -21.82 -0.14 5.24
CA GLU A 8 -21.69 0.06 3.79
C GLU A 8 -21.01 1.41 3.52
N ALA A 9 -19.98 1.41 2.70
CA ALA A 9 -19.30 2.62 2.27
C ALA A 9 -18.99 2.57 0.78
N ARG A 10 -18.86 3.75 0.17
CA ARG A 10 -18.18 3.87 -1.10
C ARG A 10 -16.68 3.72 -0.84
N MET A 11 -16.00 2.90 -1.64
CA MET A 11 -14.55 2.76 -1.55
C MET A 11 -13.86 4.13 -1.67
N PRO A 12 -12.97 4.46 -0.74
CA PRO A 12 -12.14 5.65 -0.88
C PRO A 12 -11.21 5.47 -2.09
N ASN A 13 -11.09 6.48 -2.92
CA ASN A 13 -10.02 6.56 -3.90
C ASN A 13 -8.76 7.16 -3.26
N GLY A 14 -7.63 7.19 -4.00
CA GLY A 14 -6.35 7.60 -3.44
C GLY A 14 -6.33 8.98 -2.75
N GLY A 15 -7.22 9.90 -3.12
CA GLY A 15 -7.31 11.25 -2.53
C GLY A 15 -8.51 11.50 -1.63
N THR A 16 -9.29 10.48 -1.27
CA THR A 16 -10.47 10.63 -0.42
C THR A 16 -10.06 11.02 1.01
N ARG A 17 -10.58 12.14 1.51
CA ARG A 17 -10.28 12.63 2.85
C ARG A 17 -11.20 12.08 3.92
N ASP A 18 -12.47 11.76 3.56
CA ASP A 18 -13.50 11.34 4.49
C ASP A 18 -14.17 10.07 3.99
N VAL A 19 -14.39 9.13 4.89
CA VAL A 19 -15.11 7.87 4.61
C VAL A 19 -16.52 8.00 5.15
N ASN A 20 -17.51 8.00 4.26
CA ASN A 20 -18.92 8.02 4.61
C ASN A 20 -19.44 6.59 4.77
N LEU A 21 -19.73 6.20 6.00
CA LEU A 21 -20.16 4.86 6.39
C LEU A 21 -21.65 4.87 6.74
N LYS A 22 -22.44 3.99 6.14
CA LYS A 22 -23.80 3.70 6.54
C LYS A 22 -23.82 2.47 7.43
N LEU A 23 -24.11 2.65 8.71
CA LEU A 23 -24.16 1.59 9.71
C LEU A 23 -25.40 0.69 9.51
N ALA A 24 -25.42 -0.46 10.18
CA ALA A 24 -26.51 -1.44 10.08
C ALA A 24 -27.86 -0.90 10.53
N ASP A 25 -27.90 0.06 11.44
CA ASP A 25 -29.10 0.77 11.91
C ASP A 25 -29.58 1.87 10.96
N GLY A 26 -28.89 2.07 9.83
CA GLY A 26 -29.17 3.10 8.84
C GLY A 26 -28.55 4.47 9.13
N THR A 27 -27.91 4.65 10.28
CA THR A 27 -27.20 5.87 10.63
C THR A 27 -26.02 6.09 9.69
N LYS A 28 -25.84 7.34 9.24
CA LYS A 28 -24.67 7.73 8.45
C LYS A 28 -23.63 8.35 9.36
N LYS A 29 -22.40 7.88 9.23
CA LYS A 29 -21.25 8.42 9.95
C LYS A 29 -20.16 8.80 8.96
N GLU A 30 -19.66 10.00 9.07
CA GLU A 30 -18.49 10.49 8.37
C GLU A 30 -17.27 10.34 9.30
N VAL A 31 -16.19 9.77 8.78
CA VAL A 31 -14.95 9.54 9.52
C VAL A 31 -13.81 10.12 8.70
N GLU A 32 -13.04 11.00 9.29
CA GLU A 32 -11.84 11.53 8.65
C GLU A 32 -10.83 10.40 8.40
N SER A 33 -10.21 10.40 7.22
CA SER A 33 -9.27 9.33 6.84
C SER A 33 -8.06 9.26 7.78
N GLU A 34 -7.66 10.37 8.37
CA GLU A 34 -6.56 10.47 9.34
C GLU A 34 -6.88 9.76 10.68
N ASP A 35 -8.16 9.62 11.02
CA ASP A 35 -8.63 8.92 12.22
C ASP A 35 -8.76 7.39 12.01
N ILE A 36 -8.56 6.91 10.78
CA ILE A 36 -8.72 5.50 10.43
C ILE A 36 -7.36 4.82 10.41
N ALA A 37 -7.09 3.95 11.38
CA ALA A 37 -5.84 3.18 11.43
C ALA A 37 -5.70 2.24 10.23
N TYR A 38 -6.77 1.54 9.88
CA TYR A 38 -6.86 0.72 8.65
C TYR A 38 -8.33 0.50 8.27
N LEU A 39 -8.54 0.20 7.01
CA LEU A 39 -9.83 -0.15 6.44
C LEU A 39 -9.73 -1.52 5.80
N THR A 40 -10.68 -2.41 6.11
CA THR A 40 -10.86 -3.66 5.39
C THR A 40 -12.16 -3.59 4.61
N ALA A 41 -12.09 -3.81 3.32
CA ALA A 41 -13.26 -3.80 2.46
C ALA A 41 -13.41 -5.12 1.70
N TRP A 42 -14.65 -5.47 1.38
CA TRP A 42 -14.99 -6.63 0.58
C TRP A 42 -16.30 -6.40 -0.18
N ASN A 43 -16.48 -7.15 -1.24
CA ASN A 43 -17.77 -7.22 -1.92
C ASN A 43 -18.67 -8.22 -1.17
N PRO A 44 -19.89 -7.86 -0.73
CA PRO A 44 -20.82 -8.78 -0.07
C PRO A 44 -21.14 -10.07 -0.87
N LYS A 45 -21.02 -10.01 -2.20
CA LYS A 45 -21.20 -11.17 -3.08
C LYS A 45 -19.97 -12.10 -3.12
N MET A 46 -18.83 -11.63 -2.62
CA MET A 46 -17.53 -12.33 -2.62
C MET A 46 -16.83 -12.07 -1.29
N PRO A 47 -17.33 -12.61 -0.17
CA PRO A 47 -16.86 -12.26 1.17
C PRO A 47 -15.38 -12.66 1.44
N ASP A 48 -14.85 -13.59 0.66
CA ASP A 48 -13.46 -14.03 0.77
C ASP A 48 -12.47 -13.06 0.06
N SER A 49 -12.98 -12.21 -0.82
CA SER A 49 -12.18 -11.17 -1.50
C SER A 49 -12.03 -9.93 -0.62
N LYS A 50 -11.30 -10.08 0.48
CA LYS A 50 -11.00 -8.96 1.39
C LYS A 50 -9.69 -8.32 1.00
N PHE A 51 -9.64 -7.00 1.07
CA PHE A 51 -8.42 -6.23 0.92
C PHE A 51 -8.32 -5.17 2.00
N ALA A 52 -7.10 -4.90 2.45
CA ALA A 52 -6.81 -3.91 3.46
C ALA A 52 -6.24 -2.64 2.82
N MET A 53 -6.58 -1.50 3.38
CA MET A 53 -6.01 -0.22 3.02
C MET A 53 -5.62 0.54 4.28
N VAL A 54 -4.61 1.37 4.15
CA VAL A 54 -4.17 2.33 5.17
C VAL A 54 -4.16 3.72 4.57
N TYR A 55 -4.46 4.72 5.40
CA TYR A 55 -4.29 6.12 5.05
C TYR A 55 -2.97 6.62 5.60
N LYS A 56 -2.06 7.02 4.72
CA LYS A 56 -0.73 7.50 5.10
C LYS A 56 -0.24 8.48 4.03
N ASP A 57 0.48 9.51 4.43
CA ASP A 57 0.97 10.55 3.51
C ASP A 57 -0.18 11.13 2.64
N LYS A 58 -1.34 11.39 3.26
CA LYS A 58 -2.57 11.91 2.63
C LYS A 58 -3.10 11.04 1.47
N LYS A 59 -2.80 9.75 1.48
CA LYS A 59 -3.18 8.79 0.43
C LYS A 59 -3.69 7.48 1.02
N TRP A 60 -4.72 6.92 0.39
CA TRP A 60 -5.14 5.55 0.64
C TRP A 60 -4.26 4.59 -0.14
N MET A 61 -3.61 3.67 0.54
CA MET A 61 -2.66 2.73 -0.04
C MET A 61 -2.94 1.31 0.42
N THR A 62 -2.56 0.34 -0.42
CA THR A 62 -2.65 -1.09 -0.10
C THR A 62 -1.28 -1.61 0.32
N PRO A 63 -1.14 -2.26 1.49
CA PRO A 63 0.12 -2.91 1.87
C PRO A 63 0.54 -3.96 0.83
N LYS A 64 1.81 -3.96 0.45
CA LYS A 64 2.43 -4.99 -0.40
C LYS A 64 3.37 -5.86 0.38
N ALA A 65 4.20 -5.27 1.21
CA ALA A 65 5.08 -5.98 2.13
C ALA A 65 5.34 -5.14 3.37
N VAL A 66 5.49 -5.77 4.50
CA VAL A 66 5.79 -5.12 5.77
C VAL A 66 6.89 -5.93 6.45
N GLY A 67 8.06 -5.31 6.59
CA GLY A 67 9.19 -5.84 7.36
C GLY A 67 9.39 -5.07 8.66
N GLU A 68 10.46 -5.41 9.37
CA GLU A 68 10.81 -4.75 10.63
C GLU A 68 11.28 -3.29 10.41
N HIS A 69 12.07 -3.07 9.35
CA HIS A 69 12.75 -1.80 9.09
C HIS A 69 12.18 -1.01 7.91
N VAL A 70 11.25 -1.58 7.15
CA VAL A 70 10.61 -0.93 6.01
C VAL A 70 9.25 -1.55 5.71
N ALA A 71 8.32 -0.75 5.24
CA ALA A 71 7.06 -1.21 4.65
C ALA A 71 6.88 -0.62 3.25
N ILE A 72 6.39 -1.41 2.31
CA ILE A 72 6.12 -1.00 0.94
C ILE A 72 4.62 -1.09 0.67
N PHE A 73 4.07 0.00 0.15
CA PHE A 73 2.65 0.13 -0.18
C PHE A 73 2.46 0.39 -1.66
N ALA A 74 1.34 -0.08 -2.21
CA ALA A 74 0.89 0.27 -3.54
C ALA A 74 -0.11 1.43 -3.47
N TYR A 75 0.13 2.45 -4.26
CA TYR A 75 -0.74 3.60 -4.45
C TYR A 75 -1.17 3.70 -5.92
N ALA A 76 -2.46 3.89 -6.12
CA ALA A 76 -3.04 4.28 -7.39
C ALA A 76 -4.02 5.42 -7.15
N ALA A 77 -3.96 6.47 -7.99
CA ALA A 77 -4.87 7.60 -7.85
C ALA A 77 -6.33 7.18 -8.11
N ASP A 78 -6.53 6.29 -9.09
CA ASP A 78 -7.82 5.73 -9.44
C ASP A 78 -7.76 4.20 -9.43
N PHE A 79 -8.65 3.57 -8.69
CA PHE A 79 -8.85 2.14 -8.71
C PHE A 79 -10.35 1.81 -8.74
N PHE A 80 -10.68 0.69 -9.35
CA PHE A 80 -12.03 0.15 -9.41
C PHE A 80 -12.04 -1.26 -8.80
N VAL A 81 -13.07 -1.53 -8.02
CA VAL A 81 -13.36 -2.90 -7.60
C VAL A 81 -14.32 -3.49 -8.63
N GLY A 82 -13.86 -4.48 -9.37
CA GLY A 82 -14.67 -5.22 -10.34
C GLY A 82 -15.83 -5.95 -9.68
N LYS A 83 -16.79 -6.38 -10.49
CA LYS A 83 -17.94 -7.18 -10.00
C LYS A 83 -17.53 -8.53 -9.39
N ASP A 84 -16.36 -9.01 -9.76
CA ASP A 84 -15.69 -10.22 -9.27
C ASP A 84 -14.87 -10.00 -7.99
N GLY A 85 -14.87 -8.78 -7.44
CA GLY A 85 -14.07 -8.41 -6.26
C GLY A 85 -12.60 -8.14 -6.56
N THR A 86 -12.16 -8.26 -7.82
CA THR A 86 -10.80 -7.90 -8.19
C THR A 86 -10.61 -6.39 -8.18
N MET A 87 -9.51 -5.93 -7.59
CA MET A 87 -9.13 -4.53 -7.69
C MET A 87 -8.45 -4.30 -9.04
N THR A 88 -9.08 -3.51 -9.90
CA THR A 88 -8.54 -3.14 -11.20
C THR A 88 -8.15 -1.68 -11.17
N VAL A 89 -6.93 -1.39 -11.58
CA VAL A 89 -6.44 -0.03 -11.79
C VAL A 89 -6.70 0.35 -13.24
N SER A 90 -7.51 1.38 -13.45
CA SER A 90 -7.85 1.83 -14.80
C SER A 90 -6.81 2.84 -15.28
N GLY A 91 -5.95 2.40 -16.20
CA GLY A 91 -5.11 3.28 -17.03
C GLY A 91 -4.01 4.06 -16.29
N THR A 92 -3.85 3.86 -14.99
CA THR A 92 -2.87 4.57 -14.17
C THR A 92 -1.79 3.61 -13.69
N SER A 93 -0.55 4.04 -13.76
CA SER A 93 0.58 3.32 -13.17
C SER A 93 0.42 3.22 -11.66
N ILE A 94 0.67 2.04 -11.10
CA ILE A 94 0.73 1.84 -9.65
C ILE A 94 2.10 2.32 -9.17
N SER A 95 2.14 3.28 -8.25
CA SER A 95 3.36 3.67 -7.57
C SER A 95 3.59 2.78 -6.34
N TYR A 96 4.81 2.30 -6.16
CA TYR A 96 5.23 1.61 -4.96
C TYR A 96 6.01 2.57 -4.08
N ILE A 97 5.52 2.76 -2.86
CA ILE A 97 5.98 3.77 -1.92
C ILE A 97 6.51 3.04 -0.68
N ALA A 98 7.76 3.30 -0.34
CA ALA A 98 8.40 2.76 0.85
C ALA A 98 8.38 3.77 1.99
N PHE A 99 8.24 3.25 3.21
CA PHE A 99 8.31 4.00 4.46
C PHE A 99 9.19 3.24 5.44
N ARG A 100 10.11 3.93 6.08
CA ARG A 100 10.82 3.44 7.26
C ARG A 100 10.04 3.77 8.53
N PRO A 101 10.32 3.11 9.66
CA PRO A 101 9.69 3.46 10.94
C PRO A 101 9.86 4.94 11.27
N GLY A 102 8.74 5.61 11.58
CA GLY A 102 8.73 7.04 11.94
C GLY A 102 8.67 8.02 10.76
N GLU A 103 8.78 7.57 9.51
CA GLU A 103 8.59 8.44 8.36
C GLU A 103 7.09 8.77 8.17
N GLU A 104 6.77 10.06 8.05
CA GLU A 104 5.43 10.55 7.74
C GLU A 104 5.20 10.61 6.23
N GLU A 105 6.23 10.96 5.47
CA GLU A 105 6.22 11.01 4.01
C GLU A 105 6.96 9.81 3.43
N GLY A 106 6.36 9.15 2.45
CA GLY A 106 6.94 7.98 1.80
C GLY A 106 7.74 8.32 0.55
N THR A 107 8.70 7.47 0.22
CA THR A 107 9.50 7.59 -0.98
C THR A 107 8.99 6.65 -2.07
N VAL A 108 8.72 7.16 -3.28
CA VAL A 108 8.39 6.34 -4.45
C VAL A 108 9.64 5.60 -4.89
N VAL A 109 9.67 4.28 -4.69
CA VAL A 109 10.82 3.43 -5.05
C VAL A 109 10.74 2.86 -6.46
N CYS A 110 9.54 2.64 -6.98
CA CYS A 110 9.32 2.26 -8.39
C CYS A 110 7.83 2.36 -8.74
N SER A 111 7.49 2.00 -9.97
CA SER A 111 6.10 1.91 -10.44
C SER A 111 5.88 0.64 -11.28
N SER A 112 4.62 0.25 -11.46
CA SER A 112 4.24 -0.97 -12.18
C SER A 112 4.67 -0.99 -13.65
N ASP A 113 4.88 0.18 -14.26
CA ASP A 113 5.36 0.38 -15.62
C ASP A 113 6.88 0.58 -15.70
N SER A 114 7.59 0.58 -14.57
CA SER A 114 9.04 0.67 -14.55
C SER A 114 9.66 -0.60 -15.15
N SER A 115 10.66 -0.42 -16.03
CA SER A 115 11.50 -1.55 -16.41
C SER A 115 12.22 -2.13 -15.18
N LYS A 116 12.51 -3.44 -15.19
CA LYS A 116 13.26 -4.10 -14.10
C LYS A 116 14.55 -3.37 -13.77
N LYS A 117 15.29 -2.91 -14.79
CA LYS A 117 16.54 -2.16 -14.62
C LYS A 117 16.32 -0.84 -13.89
N ARG A 118 15.26 -0.09 -14.26
CA ARG A 118 14.94 1.20 -13.61
C ARG A 118 14.47 1.00 -12.18
N ALA A 119 13.59 0.04 -11.93
CA ALA A 119 13.10 -0.29 -10.60
C ALA A 119 14.26 -0.70 -9.67
N ARG A 120 15.16 -1.59 -10.14
CA ARG A 120 16.36 -2.00 -9.41
C ARG A 120 17.22 -0.80 -9.01
N LYS A 121 17.53 0.07 -9.95
CA LYS A 121 18.33 1.27 -9.69
C LYS A 121 17.71 2.13 -8.59
N SER A 122 16.42 2.43 -8.68
CA SER A 122 15.72 3.24 -7.68
C SER A 122 15.68 2.58 -6.30
N LEU A 123 15.49 1.25 -6.25
CA LEU A 123 15.55 0.49 -5.00
C LEU A 123 16.94 0.55 -4.36
N MET A 124 18.00 0.34 -5.15
CA MET A 124 19.37 0.43 -4.66
C MET A 124 19.73 1.85 -4.18
N GLU A 125 19.18 2.90 -4.80
CA GLU A 125 19.33 4.28 -4.34
C GLU A 125 18.62 4.50 -2.98
N TYR A 126 17.42 3.93 -2.80
CA TYR A 126 16.67 4.05 -1.55
C TYR A 126 17.29 3.23 -0.41
N PHE A 127 17.80 2.02 -0.71
CA PHE A 127 18.40 1.09 0.25
C PHE A 127 19.94 1.16 0.28
N ALA A 128 20.52 2.30 -0.09
CA ALA A 128 21.98 2.47 -0.17
C ALA A 128 22.70 2.29 1.18
N ASP A 129 21.97 2.31 2.28
CA ASP A 129 22.44 2.04 3.65
C ASP A 129 22.52 0.55 3.99
N ASP A 130 22.07 -0.34 3.09
CA ASP A 130 22.23 -1.81 3.19
C ASP A 130 22.98 -2.35 1.95
N PRO A 131 24.31 -2.46 1.99
CA PRO A 131 25.11 -2.95 0.87
C PRO A 131 24.81 -4.40 0.47
N ASP A 132 24.42 -5.25 1.43
CA ASP A 132 24.10 -6.67 1.17
C ASP A 132 22.81 -6.78 0.35
N LEU A 133 21.78 -6.02 0.72
CA LEU A 133 20.54 -5.94 -0.07
C LEU A 133 20.80 -5.35 -1.46
N CYS A 134 21.60 -4.29 -1.55
CA CYS A 134 21.97 -3.71 -2.84
C CYS A 134 22.68 -4.74 -3.75
N THR A 135 23.58 -5.55 -3.20
CA THR A 135 24.27 -6.62 -3.94
C THR A 135 23.28 -7.67 -4.41
N ALA A 136 22.38 -8.15 -3.55
CA ALA A 136 21.36 -9.14 -3.91
C ALA A 136 20.39 -8.63 -4.99
N LEU A 137 20.08 -7.33 -4.97
CA LEU A 137 19.28 -6.69 -6.02
C LEU A 137 20.06 -6.59 -7.35
N ASP A 138 21.36 -6.23 -7.31
CA ASP A 138 22.18 -6.07 -8.53
C ASP A 138 22.45 -7.41 -9.21
N ASP A 139 22.82 -8.43 -8.46
CA ASP A 139 23.06 -9.79 -8.94
C ASP A 139 21.77 -10.50 -9.38
N GLY A 140 20.60 -9.96 -9.00
CA GLY A 140 19.29 -10.50 -9.36
C GLY A 140 18.84 -11.68 -8.50
N GLU A 141 19.47 -11.90 -7.37
CA GLU A 141 19.02 -12.88 -6.36
C GLU A 141 17.67 -12.47 -5.78
N ILE A 142 17.45 -11.15 -5.60
CA ILE A 142 16.16 -10.57 -5.25
C ILE A 142 15.63 -9.78 -6.45
N GLY A 143 14.43 -10.10 -6.88
CA GLY A 143 13.77 -9.38 -7.97
C GLY A 143 13.30 -7.98 -7.52
N PRO A 144 13.33 -6.95 -8.40
CA PRO A 144 12.96 -5.58 -8.01
C PRO A 144 11.46 -5.39 -7.71
N PHE A 145 10.63 -6.40 -7.88
CA PHE A 145 9.20 -6.40 -7.52
C PHE A 145 8.86 -7.49 -6.50
N ASP A 146 9.88 -8.16 -5.94
CA ASP A 146 9.73 -9.13 -4.86
C ASP A 146 9.81 -8.39 -3.51
N PHE A 147 8.77 -7.60 -3.24
CA PHE A 147 8.75 -6.68 -2.10
C PHE A 147 8.79 -7.39 -0.76
N GLU A 148 8.26 -8.61 -0.67
CA GLU A 148 8.32 -9.42 0.55
C GLU A 148 9.78 -9.71 0.89
N ARG A 149 10.54 -10.27 -0.05
CA ARG A 149 11.96 -10.57 0.16
C ARG A 149 12.80 -9.32 0.38
N ILE A 150 12.47 -8.20 -0.27
CA ILE A 150 13.15 -6.92 -0.05
C ILE A 150 12.94 -6.46 1.40
N CYS A 151 11.69 -6.45 1.88
CA CYS A 151 11.37 -6.02 3.24
C CYS A 151 11.94 -6.95 4.31
N GLU A 152 12.01 -8.26 4.04
CA GLU A 152 12.62 -9.26 4.94
C GLU A 152 14.14 -9.14 5.01
N ALA A 153 14.79 -8.84 3.88
CA ALA A 153 16.25 -8.77 3.78
C ALA A 153 16.83 -7.45 4.29
N TYR A 154 16.05 -6.37 4.24
CA TYR A 154 16.54 -5.04 4.59
C TYR A 154 16.84 -4.89 6.07
N ASP A 155 18.10 -4.57 6.38
CA ASP A 155 18.61 -4.33 7.73
C ASP A 155 19.64 -3.17 7.73
N PRO A 156 19.21 -1.93 8.04
CA PRO A 156 20.10 -0.76 8.00
C PRO A 156 21.19 -0.77 9.09
N ALA A 157 21.21 -1.77 9.97
CA ALA A 157 22.21 -1.93 11.03
C ALA A 157 23.38 -2.84 10.61
N LYS A 158 23.34 -3.44 9.41
CA LYS A 158 24.45 -4.19 8.82
C LYS A 158 25.39 -3.28 8.08
#